data_0459b62c8fad0a2d81286be67a0acde5
#
_entry.id   0459b62c8fad0a2d81286be67a0acde5
#
_cell.length_a   1.000
_cell.length_b   1.000
_cell.length_c   1.000
_cell.angle_alpha   90.00
_cell.angle_beta   90.00
_cell.angle_gamma   90.00
#
_symmetry.space_group_name_H-M   'P 1'
#
loop_
_entity.id
_entity.type
_entity.pdbx_description
1 polymer ?
#
loop_
_entity_poly.entity_id
_entity_poly.type
_entity_poly.pdbx_seq_one_letter_code
_entity_poly.pdbx_strand_id
1 'polypeptide(L)'
;MKFLRNTVMVLCIGFVAAPAAGFAEETAPTAPAADAAAAEQKARNYFTDLEVVDQNGKRLRFYSDVLKDRVVLINFIFTNCPDACPLVTHKLNQVRGLMAESIKDEVWFISISVDPERDTPEAMKAFARKQGVDESRWLFLTGPKENLEFIVKRLGQYTQEIDAHSTLMLAGNDRTRHWKRVMPMVPPNGVAEQLRAIAEESPG
;
A
#
# COMPACT_ATOMS: atom_id res chain seq x y z
N MET A 1 -83.75 51.19 27.82
CA MET A 1 -83.18 50.28 26.80
C MET A 1 -81.79 50.76 26.54
N LYS A 2 -80.80 50.12 27.13
CA LYS A 2 -79.37 50.41 26.92
C LYS A 2 -78.63 49.10 26.60
N PHE A 3 -78.13 49.01 25.40
CA PHE A 3 -77.32 47.86 24.94
C PHE A 3 -75.86 47.95 25.50
N LEU A 4 -75.44 46.95 26.25
CA LEU A 4 -74.05 46.78 26.66
C LEU A 4 -73.34 46.01 25.56
N ARG A 5 -72.35 46.63 24.96
CA ARG A 5 -71.39 45.93 24.03
C ARG A 5 -70.26 45.39 24.85
N ASN A 6 -70.19 44.05 24.94
CA ASN A 6 -69.03 43.33 25.48
C ASN A 6 -67.93 43.27 24.42
N THR A 7 -66.81 43.90 24.73
CA THR A 7 -65.58 43.79 23.91
C THR A 7 -64.74 42.61 24.45
N VAL A 8 -64.65 41.55 23.67
CA VAL A 8 -63.72 40.38 23.96
C VAL A 8 -62.39 40.76 23.46
N MET A 9 -61.43 40.86 24.39
CA MET A 9 -59.99 41.07 24.10
C MET A 9 -59.34 39.71 23.87
N VAL A 10 -58.99 39.39 22.61
CA VAL A 10 -58.27 38.18 22.26
C VAL A 10 -56.80 38.44 22.50
N LEU A 11 -56.21 37.72 23.47
CA LEU A 11 -54.74 37.71 23.77
C LEU A 11 -54.09 36.77 22.85
N CYS A 12 -53.39 37.27 21.81
CA CYS A 12 -52.50 36.44 20.95
C CYS A 12 -51.18 36.11 21.68
N ILE A 13 -51.06 34.89 22.20
CA ILE A 13 -49.79 34.35 22.72
C ILE A 13 -48.96 33.92 21.52
N GLY A 14 -47.93 34.72 21.18
CA GLY A 14 -46.95 34.38 20.16
C GLY A 14 -46.05 33.25 20.65
N PHE A 15 -46.18 32.11 19.99
CA PHE A 15 -45.28 30.97 20.21
C PHE A 15 -43.98 31.20 19.41
N VAL A 16 -42.90 31.59 20.10
CA VAL A 16 -41.58 31.72 19.52
C VAL A 16 -40.99 30.30 19.43
N ALA A 17 -40.99 29.72 18.23
CA ALA A 17 -40.28 28.47 17.95
C ALA A 17 -38.76 28.76 17.90
N ALA A 18 -38.01 28.27 18.89
CA ALA A 18 -36.54 28.23 18.85
C ALA A 18 -36.08 27.18 17.85
N PRO A 19 -35.09 27.47 17.00
CA PRO A 19 -34.50 26.43 16.14
C PRO A 19 -33.74 25.41 17.01
N ALA A 20 -34.16 24.16 16.96
CA ALA A 20 -33.41 23.04 17.52
C ALA A 20 -32.10 22.93 16.74
N ALA A 21 -30.99 23.32 17.37
CA ALA A 21 -29.64 22.98 16.86
C ALA A 21 -29.51 21.46 16.90
N GLY A 22 -29.58 20.83 15.73
CA GLY A 22 -29.28 19.42 15.58
C GLY A 22 -27.79 19.19 15.91
N PHE A 23 -27.55 18.66 17.10
CA PHE A 23 -26.24 18.05 17.39
C PHE A 23 -26.11 16.84 16.47
N ALA A 24 -25.20 16.92 15.48
CA ALA A 24 -24.77 15.75 14.74
C ALA A 24 -24.11 14.80 15.76
N GLU A 25 -24.77 13.72 16.07
CA GLU A 25 -24.28 12.65 16.90
C GLU A 25 -23.15 11.97 16.10
N GLU A 26 -21.92 12.31 16.45
CA GLU A 26 -20.71 11.66 15.93
C GLU A 26 -20.72 10.22 16.46
N THR A 27 -21.23 9.30 15.64
CA THR A 27 -21.30 7.88 15.98
C THR A 27 -19.90 7.33 16.14
N ALA A 28 -19.52 6.96 17.35
CA ALA A 28 -18.29 6.24 17.63
C ALA A 28 -18.21 4.98 16.75
N PRO A 29 -17.02 4.64 16.19
CA PRO A 29 -16.87 3.47 15.33
C PRO A 29 -17.28 2.20 16.08
N THR A 30 -17.98 1.30 15.39
CA THR A 30 -18.35 -0.01 15.92
C THR A 30 -17.10 -0.83 16.24
N ALA A 31 -17.12 -1.73 17.23
CA ALA A 31 -15.97 -2.49 17.68
C ALA A 31 -15.15 -3.16 16.53
N PRO A 32 -15.75 -3.81 15.51
CA PRO A 32 -14.99 -4.35 14.38
C PRO A 32 -14.24 -3.28 13.56
N ALA A 33 -14.79 -2.09 13.42
CA ALA A 33 -14.14 -0.98 12.72
C ALA A 33 -12.97 -0.39 13.53
N ALA A 34 -13.07 -0.37 14.86
CA ALA A 34 -11.99 0.04 15.74
C ALA A 34 -10.80 -0.94 15.70
N ASP A 35 -11.09 -2.25 15.68
CA ASP A 35 -10.06 -3.29 15.58
C ASP A 35 -9.35 -3.24 14.23
N ALA A 36 -10.07 -3.03 13.13
CA ALA A 36 -9.48 -2.85 11.80
C ALA A 36 -8.58 -1.60 11.73
N ALA A 37 -9.02 -0.48 12.31
CA ALA A 37 -8.23 0.74 12.36
C ALA A 37 -6.96 0.58 13.21
N ALA A 38 -7.04 -0.14 14.33
CA ALA A 38 -5.89 -0.45 15.17
C ALA A 38 -4.89 -1.36 14.44
N ALA A 39 -5.38 -2.37 13.70
CA ALA A 39 -4.54 -3.24 12.89
C ALA A 39 -3.85 -2.49 11.74
N GLU A 40 -4.57 -1.57 11.07
CA GLU A 40 -3.97 -0.69 10.05
C GLU A 40 -2.90 0.21 10.66
N GLN A 41 -3.17 0.84 11.81
CA GLN A 41 -2.20 1.69 12.47
C GLN A 41 -0.93 0.92 12.86
N LYS A 42 -1.07 -0.33 13.34
CA LYS A 42 0.05 -1.22 13.64
C LYS A 42 0.88 -1.52 12.40
N ALA A 43 0.24 -1.82 11.27
CA ALA A 43 0.92 -2.06 10.00
C ALA A 43 1.64 -0.80 9.50
N ARG A 44 0.99 0.37 9.56
CA ARG A 44 1.59 1.67 9.22
C ARG A 44 2.82 1.98 10.08
N ASN A 45 2.76 1.71 11.38
CA ASN A 45 3.90 1.91 12.28
C ASN A 45 5.05 0.93 11.99
N TYR A 46 4.74 -0.28 11.55
CA TYR A 46 5.74 -1.27 11.17
C TYR A 46 6.40 -0.94 9.84
N PHE A 47 5.62 -0.76 8.77
CA PHE A 47 6.14 -0.54 7.42
C PHE A 47 6.55 0.91 7.15
N THR A 48 6.00 1.87 7.89
CA THR A 48 6.21 3.32 7.76
C THR A 48 5.52 3.97 6.54
N ASP A 49 5.22 5.26 6.66
CA ASP A 49 4.76 6.12 5.55
C ASP A 49 5.88 7.08 5.06
N LEU A 50 7.14 6.70 5.25
CA LEU A 50 8.24 7.44 4.66
C LEU A 50 8.08 7.55 3.15
N GLU A 51 8.44 8.72 2.61
CA GLU A 51 8.33 9.00 1.19
C GLU A 51 9.29 8.12 0.37
N VAL A 52 8.75 7.55 -0.69
CA VAL A 52 9.47 6.88 -1.77
C VAL A 52 9.05 7.50 -3.11
N VAL A 53 9.82 7.26 -4.17
CA VAL A 53 9.56 7.79 -5.51
C VAL A 53 9.52 6.62 -6.49
N ASP A 54 8.49 6.55 -7.34
CA ASP A 54 8.41 5.52 -8.36
C ASP A 54 9.25 5.87 -9.61
N GLN A 55 9.36 4.94 -10.55
CA GLN A 55 10.08 5.10 -11.81
C GLN A 55 9.54 6.22 -12.71
N ASN A 56 8.40 6.82 -12.41
CA ASN A 56 7.81 7.94 -13.13
C ASN A 56 7.98 9.27 -12.39
N GLY A 57 8.72 9.28 -11.27
CA GLY A 57 8.93 10.46 -10.44
C GLY A 57 7.76 10.79 -9.50
N LYS A 58 6.77 9.91 -9.38
CA LYS A 58 5.65 10.11 -8.47
C LYS A 58 6.07 9.80 -7.04
N ARG A 59 5.83 10.74 -6.12
CA ARG A 59 6.04 10.57 -4.69
C ARG A 59 4.91 9.75 -4.09
N LEU A 60 5.24 8.77 -3.26
CA LEU A 60 4.34 7.81 -2.64
C LEU A 60 4.72 7.64 -1.18
N ARG A 61 3.73 7.39 -0.32
CA ARG A 61 3.95 6.93 1.06
C ARG A 61 4.07 5.41 1.04
N PHE A 62 5.14 4.88 1.64
CA PHE A 62 5.47 3.47 1.45
C PHE A 62 4.37 2.51 1.91
N TYR A 63 3.81 2.70 3.11
CA TYR A 63 2.69 1.85 3.51
C TYR A 63 1.39 2.23 2.80
N SER A 64 0.95 3.49 2.94
CA SER A 64 -0.39 3.91 2.53
C SER A 64 -0.64 3.84 1.03
N ASP A 65 0.38 4.13 0.19
CA ASP A 65 0.20 4.23 -1.25
C ASP A 65 0.78 3.00 -1.99
N VAL A 66 1.67 2.19 -1.34
CA VAL A 66 2.33 1.05 -1.99
C VAL A 66 1.83 -0.28 -1.46
N LEU A 67 1.67 -0.45 -0.14
CA LEU A 67 1.36 -1.75 0.45
C LEU A 67 -0.09 -1.94 0.88
N LYS A 68 -0.74 -0.88 1.35
CA LYS A 68 -2.06 -0.94 1.95
C LYS A 68 -3.09 -1.61 1.02
N ASP A 69 -3.83 -2.56 1.57
CA ASP A 69 -4.90 -3.32 0.90
C ASP A 69 -4.46 -4.10 -0.35
N ARG A 70 -3.17 -4.38 -0.51
CA ARG A 70 -2.61 -5.07 -1.67
C ARG A 70 -2.01 -6.42 -1.34
N VAL A 71 -2.02 -7.28 -2.36
CA VAL A 71 -1.13 -8.43 -2.44
C VAL A 71 0.13 -8.00 -3.17
N VAL A 72 1.29 -8.22 -2.58
CA VAL A 72 2.56 -7.74 -3.13
C VAL A 72 3.63 -8.83 -3.18
N LEU A 73 4.51 -8.73 -4.17
CA LEU A 73 5.80 -9.42 -4.19
C LEU A 73 6.91 -8.37 -4.26
N ILE A 74 7.71 -8.28 -3.20
CA ILE A 74 8.79 -7.30 -3.05
C ILE A 74 10.12 -7.99 -3.34
N ASN A 75 10.96 -7.35 -4.16
CA ASN A 75 12.36 -7.69 -4.34
C ASN A 75 13.25 -6.44 -4.22
N PHE A 76 14.56 -6.66 -4.08
CA PHE A 76 15.55 -5.61 -3.88
C PHE A 76 16.52 -5.61 -5.04
N ILE A 77 16.82 -4.43 -5.59
CA ILE A 77 17.64 -4.26 -6.77
C ILE A 77 18.55 -3.04 -6.66
N PHE A 78 19.56 -2.99 -7.53
CA PHE A 78 20.23 -1.77 -7.95
C PHE A 78 20.49 -1.82 -9.46
N THR A 79 20.38 -0.67 -10.13
CA THR A 79 20.32 -0.62 -11.60
C THR A 79 21.66 -1.02 -12.27
N ASN A 80 22.79 -0.82 -11.57
CA ASN A 80 24.12 -1.18 -12.04
C ASN A 80 24.54 -2.60 -11.70
N CYS A 81 23.63 -3.44 -11.18
CA CYS A 81 23.91 -4.85 -10.92
C CYS A 81 24.20 -5.60 -12.23
N PRO A 82 25.37 -6.25 -12.38
CA PRO A 82 25.71 -6.88 -13.66
C PRO A 82 24.95 -8.19 -13.91
N ASP A 83 24.62 -8.94 -12.86
CA ASP A 83 24.16 -10.33 -12.99
C ASP A 83 22.84 -10.63 -12.28
N ALA A 84 22.79 -10.50 -10.95
CA ALA A 84 21.69 -11.02 -10.14
C ALA A 84 20.36 -10.29 -10.38
N CYS A 85 20.36 -8.95 -10.42
CA CYS A 85 19.11 -8.18 -10.56
C CYS A 85 18.41 -8.39 -11.91
N PRO A 86 19.12 -8.41 -13.07
CA PRO A 86 18.52 -8.81 -14.34
C PRO A 86 17.90 -10.22 -14.29
N LEU A 87 18.59 -11.19 -13.71
CA LEU A 87 18.11 -12.58 -13.61
C LEU A 87 16.85 -12.68 -12.74
N VAL A 88 16.85 -12.02 -11.58
CA VAL A 88 15.66 -11.98 -10.70
C VAL A 88 14.50 -11.29 -11.41
N THR A 89 14.73 -10.15 -12.07
CA THR A 89 13.67 -9.42 -12.78
C THR A 89 13.11 -10.25 -13.94
N HIS A 90 13.95 -10.93 -14.69
CA HIS A 90 13.50 -11.87 -15.75
C HIS A 90 12.65 -13.00 -15.17
N LYS A 91 13.07 -13.58 -14.04
CA LYS A 91 12.29 -14.60 -13.34
C LYS A 91 10.91 -14.05 -12.91
N LEU A 92 10.85 -12.82 -12.38
CA LEU A 92 9.60 -12.23 -11.96
C LEU A 92 8.67 -11.93 -13.15
N ASN A 93 9.21 -11.59 -14.33
CA ASN A 93 8.44 -11.52 -15.58
C ASN A 93 7.82 -12.88 -15.93
N GLN A 94 8.58 -13.98 -15.78
CA GLN A 94 8.03 -15.33 -15.98
C GLN A 94 6.94 -15.65 -14.97
N VAL A 95 7.13 -15.33 -13.67
CA VAL A 95 6.11 -15.49 -12.63
C VAL A 95 4.81 -14.80 -13.03
N ARG A 96 4.90 -13.54 -13.47
CA ARG A 96 3.75 -12.76 -13.90
C ARG A 96 3.03 -13.37 -15.10
N GLY A 97 3.78 -13.91 -16.06
CA GLY A 97 3.23 -14.62 -17.21
C GLY A 97 2.54 -15.94 -16.89
N LEU A 98 2.89 -16.57 -15.76
CA LEU A 98 2.29 -17.83 -15.29
C LEU A 98 1.06 -17.62 -14.40
N MET A 99 0.78 -16.38 -13.97
CA MET A 99 -0.38 -16.08 -13.13
C MET A 99 -1.65 -16.05 -13.97
N ALA A 100 -2.75 -16.63 -13.43
CA ALA A 100 -4.07 -16.50 -14.02
C ALA A 100 -4.50 -15.02 -14.08
N GLU A 101 -5.27 -14.64 -15.09
CA GLU A 101 -5.70 -13.23 -15.27
C GLU A 101 -6.46 -12.69 -14.06
N SER A 102 -7.29 -13.51 -13.39
CA SER A 102 -8.01 -13.13 -12.18
C SER A 102 -7.12 -12.71 -11.01
N ILE A 103 -5.88 -13.25 -10.94
CA ILE A 103 -4.93 -12.99 -9.85
C ILE A 103 -3.87 -11.98 -10.26
N LYS A 104 -3.50 -11.98 -11.55
CA LYS A 104 -2.54 -11.06 -12.13
C LYS A 104 -2.90 -9.59 -11.87
N ASP A 105 -4.20 -9.29 -11.86
CA ASP A 105 -4.71 -7.96 -11.58
C ASP A 105 -4.80 -7.60 -10.10
N GLU A 106 -4.59 -8.56 -9.19
CA GLU A 106 -4.56 -8.31 -7.75
C GLU A 106 -3.15 -8.14 -7.18
N VAL A 107 -2.15 -8.75 -7.82
CA VAL A 107 -0.77 -8.78 -7.32
C VAL A 107 0.05 -7.61 -7.87
N TRP A 108 0.69 -6.90 -6.97
CA TRP A 108 1.66 -5.85 -7.29
C TRP A 108 3.08 -6.36 -7.11
N PHE A 109 3.92 -6.08 -8.08
CA PHE A 109 5.36 -6.29 -7.98
C PHE A 109 6.02 -5.00 -7.53
N ILE A 110 6.93 -5.08 -6.55
CA ILE A 110 7.60 -3.92 -5.97
C ILE A 110 9.10 -4.20 -5.97
N SER A 111 9.85 -3.50 -6.80
CA SER A 111 11.31 -3.53 -6.81
C SER A 111 11.85 -2.32 -6.08
N ILE A 112 12.53 -2.52 -4.95
CA ILE A 112 13.05 -1.46 -4.09
C ILE A 112 14.54 -1.31 -4.34
N SER A 113 14.99 -0.08 -4.61
CA SER A 113 16.42 0.22 -4.73
C SER A 113 17.16 0.04 -3.40
N VAL A 114 18.33 -0.57 -3.45
CA VAL A 114 19.32 -0.59 -2.36
C VAL A 114 20.49 0.37 -2.59
N ASP A 115 20.51 1.08 -3.74
CA ASP A 115 21.50 2.10 -4.09
C ASP A 115 20.83 3.42 -4.54
N PRO A 116 20.04 4.07 -3.69
CA PRO A 116 19.25 5.24 -4.08
C PRO A 116 20.09 6.45 -4.49
N GLU A 117 21.38 6.47 -4.20
CA GLU A 117 22.28 7.54 -4.66
C GLU A 117 22.53 7.48 -6.17
N ARG A 118 22.46 6.30 -6.79
CA ARG A 118 22.65 6.10 -8.23
C ARG A 118 21.34 5.78 -8.95
N ASP A 119 20.41 5.15 -8.26
CA ASP A 119 19.14 4.69 -8.81
C ASP A 119 18.10 5.81 -8.84
N THR A 120 18.29 6.80 -9.74
CA THR A 120 17.27 7.83 -9.97
C THR A 120 15.99 7.21 -10.56
N PRO A 121 14.82 7.90 -10.52
CA PRO A 121 13.62 7.44 -11.20
C PRO A 121 13.84 7.07 -12.66
N GLU A 122 14.64 7.88 -13.39
CA GLU A 122 14.99 7.64 -14.80
C GLU A 122 15.83 6.38 -14.96
N ALA A 123 16.79 6.13 -14.05
CA ALA A 123 17.62 4.93 -14.06
C ALA A 123 16.76 3.67 -13.79
N MET A 124 15.84 3.75 -12.81
CA MET A 124 14.89 2.69 -12.50
C MET A 124 13.97 2.40 -13.70
N LYS A 125 13.47 3.43 -14.37
CA LYS A 125 12.66 3.29 -15.58
C LYS A 125 13.44 2.69 -16.74
N ALA A 126 14.67 3.12 -16.94
CA ALA A 126 15.55 2.57 -17.99
C ALA A 126 15.85 1.09 -17.72
N PHE A 127 16.10 0.71 -16.45
CA PHE A 127 16.28 -0.67 -16.04
C PHE A 127 15.04 -1.52 -16.35
N ALA A 128 13.84 -1.08 -15.93
CA ALA A 128 12.59 -1.77 -16.19
C ALA A 128 12.39 -2.05 -17.70
N ARG A 129 12.58 -1.03 -18.53
CA ARG A 129 12.49 -1.15 -20.00
C ARG A 129 13.51 -2.13 -20.57
N LYS A 130 14.77 -2.06 -20.12
CA LYS A 130 15.84 -2.99 -20.56
C LYS A 130 15.49 -4.44 -20.24
N GLN A 131 14.79 -4.68 -19.13
CA GLN A 131 14.34 -6.01 -18.73
C GLN A 131 13.01 -6.43 -19.37
N GLY A 132 12.41 -5.61 -20.23
CA GLY A 132 11.13 -5.91 -20.89
C GLY A 132 9.95 -6.00 -19.92
N VAL A 133 10.00 -5.23 -18.82
CA VAL A 133 8.94 -5.22 -17.80
C VAL A 133 7.77 -4.39 -18.30
N ASP A 134 6.57 -4.99 -18.27
CA ASP A 134 5.33 -4.23 -18.31
C ASP A 134 5.10 -3.55 -16.95
N GLU A 135 5.15 -2.24 -16.93
CA GLU A 135 5.07 -1.43 -15.70
C GLU A 135 3.65 -1.37 -15.12
N SER A 136 2.65 -1.96 -15.75
CA SER A 136 1.33 -2.07 -15.14
C SER A 136 1.42 -2.96 -13.89
N ARG A 137 1.09 -2.44 -12.70
CA ARG A 137 1.22 -3.13 -11.40
C ARG A 137 2.64 -3.58 -11.02
N TRP A 138 3.66 -2.92 -11.56
CA TRP A 138 5.04 -3.09 -11.14
C TRP A 138 5.69 -1.75 -10.84
N LEU A 139 5.97 -1.50 -9.58
CA LEU A 139 6.64 -0.29 -9.11
C LEU A 139 8.13 -0.56 -8.92
N PHE A 140 8.93 0.35 -9.43
CA PHE A 140 10.36 0.43 -9.16
C PHE A 140 10.59 1.66 -8.28
N LEU A 141 10.94 1.42 -7.02
CA LEU A 141 10.96 2.45 -5.98
C LEU A 141 12.40 2.88 -5.66
N THR A 142 12.60 4.18 -5.65
CA THR A 142 13.77 4.87 -5.15
C THR A 142 13.33 5.99 -4.20
N GLY A 143 14.20 6.93 -3.85
CA GLY A 143 13.85 8.09 -3.01
C GLY A 143 14.98 8.53 -2.09
N PRO A 144 14.68 9.30 -1.01
CA PRO A 144 15.68 9.71 -0.04
C PRO A 144 16.39 8.51 0.58
N LYS A 145 17.72 8.55 0.63
CA LYS A 145 18.56 7.44 1.11
C LYS A 145 18.14 6.94 2.48
N GLU A 146 17.96 7.85 3.42
CA GLU A 146 17.59 7.52 4.80
C GLU A 146 16.24 6.79 4.86
N ASN A 147 15.30 7.17 3.99
CA ASN A 147 13.99 6.53 3.91
C ASN A 147 14.11 5.10 3.38
N LEU A 148 14.86 4.92 2.29
CA LEU A 148 15.06 3.60 1.69
C LEU A 148 15.81 2.67 2.66
N GLU A 149 16.89 3.14 3.27
CA GLU A 149 17.63 2.35 4.28
C GLU A 149 16.73 1.93 5.44
N PHE A 150 15.89 2.84 5.95
CA PHE A 150 14.93 2.51 7.00
C PHE A 150 13.94 1.44 6.55
N ILE A 151 13.36 1.59 5.36
CA ILE A 151 12.40 0.62 4.79
C ILE A 151 13.06 -0.73 4.60
N VAL A 152 14.25 -0.79 3.97
CA VAL A 152 14.99 -2.03 3.72
C VAL A 152 15.37 -2.72 5.03
N LYS A 153 15.76 -1.96 6.07
CA LYS A 153 15.99 -2.48 7.44
C LYS A 153 14.73 -3.10 8.03
N ARG A 154 13.59 -2.45 7.92
CA ARG A 154 12.30 -2.98 8.40
C ARG A 154 11.90 -4.26 7.70
N LEU A 155 12.19 -4.37 6.41
CA LEU A 155 11.95 -5.58 5.61
C LEU A 155 13.00 -6.68 5.85
N GLY A 156 14.01 -6.42 6.70
CA GLY A 156 15.04 -7.39 7.08
C GLY A 156 16.03 -7.72 5.96
N GLN A 157 16.26 -6.77 5.04
CA GLN A 157 17.12 -6.96 3.86
C GLN A 157 18.29 -5.96 3.78
N TYR A 158 18.52 -5.20 4.84
CA TYR A 158 19.61 -4.23 4.88
C TYR A 158 20.98 -4.93 4.97
N THR A 159 21.91 -4.46 4.14
CA THR A 159 23.34 -4.79 4.21
C THR A 159 24.14 -3.51 3.99
N GLN A 160 25.35 -3.45 4.57
CA GLN A 160 26.26 -2.31 4.35
C GLN A 160 26.89 -2.34 2.96
N GLU A 161 27.08 -3.53 2.39
CA GLU A 161 27.63 -3.72 1.06
C GLU A 161 26.51 -3.98 0.06
N ILE A 162 26.36 -3.11 -0.92
CA ILE A 162 25.30 -3.18 -1.93
C ILE A 162 25.36 -4.49 -2.70
N ASP A 163 26.55 -4.95 -3.06
CA ASP A 163 26.76 -6.20 -3.80
C ASP A 163 26.43 -7.47 -3.00
N ALA A 164 26.39 -7.36 -1.66
CA ALA A 164 26.03 -8.45 -0.76
C ALA A 164 24.52 -8.50 -0.41
N HIS A 165 23.69 -7.65 -1.05
CA HIS A 165 22.27 -7.67 -0.78
C HIS A 165 21.62 -9.01 -1.17
N SER A 166 20.64 -9.42 -0.40
CA SER A 166 19.95 -10.69 -0.60
C SER A 166 19.03 -10.64 -1.83
N THR A 167 19.03 -11.71 -2.62
CA THR A 167 18.04 -11.94 -3.68
C THR A 167 16.72 -12.55 -3.18
N LEU A 168 16.55 -12.64 -1.85
CA LEU A 168 15.33 -13.09 -1.20
C LEU A 168 14.19 -12.12 -1.52
N MET A 169 13.00 -12.68 -1.76
CA MET A 169 11.80 -11.90 -2.02
C MET A 169 10.84 -12.00 -0.84
N LEU A 170 9.94 -11.02 -0.71
CA LEU A 170 8.89 -11.00 0.29
C LEU A 170 7.53 -11.01 -0.40
N ALA A 171 6.70 -12.00 -0.14
CA ALA A 171 5.32 -12.03 -0.58
C ALA A 171 4.39 -11.68 0.59
N GLY A 172 3.39 -10.87 0.37
CA GLY A 172 2.46 -10.49 1.43
C GLY A 172 1.10 -10.07 0.93
N ASN A 173 0.10 -10.26 1.78
CA ASN A 173 -1.25 -9.73 1.62
C ASN A 173 -1.54 -8.81 2.82
N ASP A 174 -1.63 -7.50 2.56
CA ASP A 174 -1.86 -6.54 3.64
C ASP A 174 -3.26 -6.68 4.25
N ARG A 175 -4.25 -7.16 3.49
CA ARG A 175 -5.62 -7.40 3.96
C ARG A 175 -5.69 -8.49 5.02
N THR A 176 -4.91 -9.57 4.86
CA THR A 176 -4.85 -10.71 5.80
C THR A 176 -3.68 -10.62 6.78
N ARG A 177 -2.79 -9.63 6.61
CA ARG A 177 -1.55 -9.47 7.39
C ARG A 177 -0.60 -10.67 7.27
N HIS A 178 -0.77 -11.50 6.26
CA HIS A 178 0.10 -12.63 5.99
C HIS A 178 1.31 -12.21 5.15
N TRP A 179 2.50 -12.45 5.69
CA TRP A 179 3.78 -12.15 5.06
C TRP A 179 4.71 -13.35 5.13
N LYS A 180 5.36 -13.66 4.04
CA LYS A 180 6.34 -14.77 3.96
C LYS A 180 7.54 -14.42 3.10
N ARG A 181 8.66 -15.09 3.39
CA ARG A 181 9.87 -15.03 2.58
C ARG A 181 9.76 -16.05 1.44
N VAL A 182 10.13 -15.63 0.24
CA VAL A 182 10.21 -16.47 -0.95
C VAL A 182 11.69 -16.62 -1.32
N MET A 183 12.17 -17.85 -1.24
CA MET A 183 13.60 -18.17 -1.48
C MET A 183 13.95 -17.98 -2.96
N PRO A 184 15.17 -17.50 -3.28
CA PRO A 184 15.59 -17.25 -4.65
C PRO A 184 15.55 -18.49 -5.57
N MET A 185 15.75 -19.67 -4.99
CA MET A 185 15.78 -20.95 -5.73
C MET A 185 14.40 -21.51 -6.09
N VAL A 186 13.30 -20.98 -5.52
CA VAL A 186 11.94 -21.41 -5.87
C VAL A 186 11.68 -21.12 -7.35
N PRO A 187 11.29 -22.09 -8.18
CA PRO A 187 11.08 -21.87 -9.60
C PRO A 187 9.88 -20.93 -9.87
N PRO A 188 9.79 -20.30 -11.06
CA PRO A 188 8.74 -19.32 -11.36
C PRO A 188 7.32 -19.81 -11.10
N ASN A 189 6.99 -21.05 -11.48
CA ASN A 189 5.67 -21.67 -11.23
C ASN A 189 5.39 -21.81 -9.72
N GLY A 190 6.38 -22.19 -8.93
CA GLY A 190 6.23 -22.29 -7.48
C GLY A 190 6.04 -20.92 -6.81
N VAL A 191 6.67 -19.85 -7.35
CA VAL A 191 6.43 -18.48 -6.87
C VAL A 191 5.01 -18.03 -7.23
N ALA A 192 4.57 -18.28 -8.48
CA ALA A 192 3.21 -17.94 -8.93
C ALA A 192 2.14 -18.65 -8.09
N GLU A 193 2.34 -19.94 -7.76
CA GLU A 193 1.43 -20.69 -6.89
C GLU A 193 1.37 -20.14 -5.46
N GLN A 194 2.52 -19.75 -4.89
CA GLN A 194 2.56 -19.10 -3.59
C GLN A 194 1.84 -17.76 -3.57
N LEU A 195 1.96 -16.97 -4.62
CA LEU A 195 1.24 -15.69 -4.76
C LEU A 195 -0.27 -15.91 -4.90
N ARG A 196 -0.67 -16.92 -5.68
CA ARG A 196 -2.07 -17.31 -5.81
C ARG A 196 -2.66 -17.67 -4.44
N ALA A 197 -2.00 -18.55 -3.70
CA ALA A 197 -2.46 -18.96 -2.38
C ALA A 197 -2.65 -17.76 -1.42
N ILE A 198 -1.70 -16.79 -1.44
CA ILE A 198 -1.78 -15.57 -0.61
C ILE A 198 -2.90 -14.63 -1.10
N ALA A 199 -3.13 -14.53 -2.41
CA ALA A 199 -4.16 -13.66 -2.98
C ALA A 199 -5.59 -14.17 -2.69
N GLU A 200 -5.77 -15.49 -2.68
CA GLU A 200 -7.05 -16.15 -2.40
C GLU A 200 -7.42 -16.18 -0.90
N GLU A 201 -6.52 -15.74 -0.02
CA GLU A 201 -6.82 -15.67 1.42
C GLU A 201 -7.89 -14.62 1.71
N SER A 202 -8.89 -14.99 2.50
CA SER A 202 -9.89 -14.08 3.03
C SER A 202 -9.43 -13.46 4.34
N PRO A 203 -9.74 -12.17 4.61
CA PRO A 203 -9.56 -11.59 5.95
C PRO A 203 -10.34 -12.42 6.97
N GLY A 204 -9.69 -12.78 8.09
CA GLY A 204 -10.31 -13.51 9.20
C GLY A 204 -11.24 -12.61 10.04
#